data_e94911576bd0c80dba8c633aec19d523
#
_entry.id   e94911576bd0c80dba8c633aec19d523
#
_cell.length_a   1.000
_cell.length_b   1.000
_cell.length_c   1.000
_cell.angle_alpha   90.00
_cell.angle_beta   90.00
_cell.angle_gamma   90.00
#
_symmetry.space_group_name_H-M   'P 1'
#
loop_
_entity.id
_entity.type
_entity.pdbx_description
1 polymer ?
#
loop_
_entity_poly.entity_id
_entity_poly.type
_entity_poly.pdbx_seq_one_letter_code
_entity_poly.pdbx_strand_id
1 'polypeptide(L)'
;LLRKKTGGAPYPAPRNILAAAVETAQVDVDTAFEIEARYLTELVTGQITKDMIQGFFFDLQAVNSGARRPKDVPARKVTKVAVIGAGMMGAGIAYSCAAAGIDVVLKDVSAESAARGKGYSEKLLAKAVARGRTTRETADALLARITPTADTGDLAGCDAVIEAVFEDTALKHQVFQEIQHVAAPDALLCSNTSTLPITVLAKGVERPSDFVGLHFFSPVDKMPLVEIVKGEKTGEEALARAFDLVRQIRKTPIVVNDARGFFTSRVIGRFIDEGVAMVGEGIEPASVEQAAAQAGYPAKVLGLMDELTLTLPRKIREETRRAVEADGGTWEPHPADAVVDRMIDEFGRPGRSGGAGFYDYDENGRRGLLWPGLREHFTDPAKQPAALTELKERMLFVEALDAIRCLEEGVLESVADANVGSLLGIGFPPWTGGVLQYVNGYDGGLPGFVARARQLAARHGDRFTPPALLLSKAERGETFTDA
;
A
#
# COMPACT_ATOMS: atom_id res chain seq x y z
N LEU A 1 25.49 14.18 3.30
CA LEU A 1 24.21 14.69 2.82
C LEU A 1 23.50 13.66 1.93
N LEU A 2 24.15 13.14 0.88
CA LEU A 2 23.60 12.16 -0.08
C LEU A 2 23.02 10.93 0.64
N ARG A 3 23.83 10.22 1.43
CA ARG A 3 23.39 9.04 2.19
C ARG A 3 22.18 9.32 3.09
N LYS A 4 22.09 10.53 3.68
CA LYS A 4 20.92 10.94 4.47
C LYS A 4 19.67 11.11 3.62
N LYS A 5 19.81 11.57 2.35
CA LYS A 5 18.68 11.81 1.44
C LYS A 5 18.17 10.53 0.78
N THR A 6 19.08 9.59 0.49
CA THR A 6 18.73 8.31 -0.15
C THR A 6 18.44 7.17 0.84
N GLY A 7 18.63 7.40 2.16
CA GLY A 7 18.59 6.31 3.14
C GLY A 7 19.71 5.29 3.00
N GLY A 8 20.60 5.45 2.01
CA GLY A 8 21.62 4.48 1.60
C GLY A 8 21.12 3.48 0.55
N ALA A 9 19.94 3.70 -0.02
CA ALA A 9 19.40 2.92 -1.12
C ALA A 9 20.27 3.01 -2.40
N PRO A 10 20.24 2.01 -3.29
CA PRO A 10 21.19 1.86 -4.40
C PRO A 10 20.83 2.72 -5.61
N TYR A 11 20.54 4.02 -5.41
CA TYR A 11 20.30 4.94 -6.50
C TYR A 11 21.61 5.45 -7.09
N PRO A 12 21.96 5.13 -8.37
CA PRO A 12 23.20 5.59 -8.99
C PRO A 12 23.13 7.07 -9.37
N ALA A 13 22.00 7.58 -9.86
CA ALA A 13 21.88 8.93 -10.38
C ALA A 13 22.29 10.04 -9.41
N PRO A 14 21.87 10.08 -8.10
CA PRO A 14 22.33 11.11 -7.18
C PRO A 14 23.84 11.07 -6.92
N ARG A 15 24.46 9.89 -7.01
CA ARG A 15 25.92 9.73 -6.86
C ARG A 15 26.66 10.23 -8.09
N ASN A 16 26.18 9.88 -9.29
CA ASN A 16 26.75 10.29 -10.55
C ASN A 16 26.64 11.81 -10.75
N ILE A 17 25.49 12.42 -10.40
CA ILE A 17 25.30 13.88 -10.43
C ILE A 17 26.35 14.59 -9.53
N LEU A 18 26.56 14.08 -8.31
CA LEU A 18 27.53 14.67 -7.40
C LEU A 18 28.95 14.52 -7.94
N ALA A 19 29.31 13.36 -8.46
CA ALA A 19 30.62 13.12 -9.06
C ALA A 19 30.85 14.01 -10.30
N ALA A 20 29.89 14.06 -11.21
CA ALA A 20 29.96 14.94 -12.37
C ALA A 20 30.14 16.41 -11.96
N ALA A 21 29.36 16.92 -10.99
CA ALA A 21 29.48 18.29 -10.53
C ALA A 21 30.85 18.63 -9.94
N VAL A 22 31.54 17.68 -9.31
CA VAL A 22 32.89 17.87 -8.76
C VAL A 22 33.94 17.81 -9.88
N GLU A 23 33.86 16.86 -10.79
CA GLU A 23 34.83 16.68 -11.86
C GLU A 23 34.76 17.82 -12.91
N THR A 24 33.54 18.19 -13.31
CA THR A 24 33.32 19.25 -14.32
C THR A 24 33.77 20.63 -13.84
N ALA A 25 33.78 20.90 -12.55
CA ALA A 25 34.26 22.16 -11.98
C ALA A 25 35.77 22.40 -12.17
N GLN A 26 36.53 21.37 -12.60
CA GLN A 26 38.00 21.39 -12.70
C GLN A 26 38.52 21.41 -14.14
N VAL A 27 37.62 21.44 -15.12
CA VAL A 27 37.97 21.32 -16.55
C VAL A 27 37.26 22.40 -17.40
N ASP A 28 37.63 22.51 -18.67
CA ASP A 28 36.91 23.32 -19.65
C ASP A 28 35.52 22.74 -19.97
N VAL A 29 34.69 23.53 -20.65
CA VAL A 29 33.28 23.21 -20.94
C VAL A 29 33.15 21.96 -21.84
N ASP A 30 34.00 21.81 -22.83
CA ASP A 30 33.91 20.67 -23.75
C ASP A 30 34.23 19.36 -23.01
N THR A 31 35.29 19.34 -22.23
CA THR A 31 35.65 18.21 -21.35
C THR A 31 34.56 17.95 -20.31
N ALA A 32 33.89 19.00 -19.80
CA ALA A 32 32.78 18.85 -18.86
C ALA A 32 31.61 18.09 -19.49
N PHE A 33 31.24 18.36 -20.73
CA PHE A 33 30.22 17.60 -21.45
C PHE A 33 30.59 16.13 -21.68
N GLU A 34 31.87 15.83 -21.95
CA GLU A 34 32.33 14.44 -22.06
C GLU A 34 32.20 13.67 -20.73
N ILE A 35 32.52 14.33 -19.63
CA ILE A 35 32.37 13.78 -18.27
C ILE A 35 30.87 13.49 -17.99
N GLU A 36 29.98 14.46 -18.29
CA GLU A 36 28.54 14.29 -18.10
C GLU A 36 28.00 13.12 -18.96
N ALA A 37 28.39 13.06 -20.24
CA ALA A 37 27.99 12.00 -21.16
C ALA A 37 28.42 10.60 -20.67
N ARG A 38 29.62 10.48 -20.08
CA ARG A 38 30.11 9.23 -19.47
C ARG A 38 29.20 8.77 -18.32
N TYR A 39 28.87 9.67 -17.37
CA TYR A 39 27.99 9.35 -16.26
C TYR A 39 26.55 9.09 -16.70
N LEU A 40 26.06 9.82 -17.70
CA LEU A 40 24.74 9.59 -18.29
C LEU A 40 24.67 8.20 -18.97
N THR A 41 25.72 7.82 -19.72
CA THR A 41 25.80 6.51 -20.38
C THR A 41 25.73 5.38 -19.37
N GLU A 42 26.46 5.45 -18.25
CA GLU A 42 26.37 4.49 -17.16
C GLU A 42 24.93 4.34 -16.63
N LEU A 43 24.23 5.47 -16.43
CA LEU A 43 22.85 5.46 -15.95
C LEU A 43 21.90 4.82 -16.97
N VAL A 44 21.94 5.26 -18.23
CA VAL A 44 21.02 4.80 -19.29
C VAL A 44 21.17 3.31 -19.59
N THR A 45 22.39 2.79 -19.54
CA THR A 45 22.66 1.37 -19.79
C THR A 45 22.44 0.49 -18.56
N GLY A 46 22.35 1.10 -17.36
CA GLY A 46 22.23 0.39 -16.08
C GLY A 46 20.87 -0.28 -15.88
N GLN A 47 20.86 -1.41 -15.15
CA GLN A 47 19.63 -2.18 -14.87
C GLN A 47 18.60 -1.36 -14.08
N ILE A 48 19.01 -0.61 -13.05
CA ILE A 48 18.11 0.21 -12.24
C ILE A 48 17.32 1.23 -13.08
N THR A 49 17.95 1.82 -14.08
CA THR A 49 17.25 2.75 -14.98
C THR A 49 16.20 2.03 -15.82
N LYS A 50 16.52 0.85 -16.34
CA LYS A 50 15.56 0.01 -17.10
C LYS A 50 14.37 -0.38 -16.23
N ASP A 51 14.64 -0.82 -15.00
CA ASP A 51 13.61 -1.18 -14.05
C ASP A 51 12.70 0.00 -13.71
N MET A 52 13.27 1.16 -13.40
CA MET A 52 12.49 2.36 -13.09
C MET A 52 11.67 2.85 -14.29
N ILE A 53 12.21 2.76 -15.51
CA ILE A 53 11.47 3.10 -16.74
C ILE A 53 10.32 2.12 -16.94
N GLN A 54 10.54 0.82 -16.73
CA GLN A 54 9.45 -0.15 -16.83
C GLN A 54 8.30 0.21 -15.88
N GLY A 55 8.56 0.33 -14.59
CA GLY A 55 7.50 0.56 -13.59
C GLY A 55 6.87 1.95 -13.65
N PHE A 56 7.69 3.02 -13.72
CA PHE A 56 7.19 4.40 -13.63
C PHE A 56 6.77 5.01 -14.97
N PHE A 57 7.13 4.40 -16.08
CA PHE A 57 6.72 4.88 -17.40
C PHE A 57 5.79 3.89 -18.09
N PHE A 58 6.27 2.71 -18.46
CA PHE A 58 5.46 1.78 -19.25
C PHE A 58 4.29 1.20 -18.46
N ASP A 59 4.52 0.62 -17.28
CA ASP A 59 3.45 0.02 -16.47
C ASP A 59 2.47 1.09 -15.97
N LEU A 60 2.98 2.23 -15.50
CA LEU A 60 2.13 3.34 -15.07
C LEU A 60 1.28 3.91 -16.22
N GLN A 61 1.82 3.96 -17.45
CA GLN A 61 1.07 4.36 -18.63
C GLN A 61 -0.01 3.32 -18.97
N ALA A 62 0.31 2.02 -18.92
CA ALA A 62 -0.65 0.94 -19.18
C ALA A 62 -1.81 0.99 -18.19
N VAL A 63 -1.53 1.11 -16.89
CA VAL A 63 -2.56 1.24 -15.84
C VAL A 63 -3.42 2.49 -16.07
N ASN A 64 -2.79 3.64 -16.31
CA ASN A 64 -3.48 4.91 -16.50
C ASN A 64 -4.24 5.02 -17.83
N SER A 65 -3.87 4.27 -18.86
CA SER A 65 -4.60 4.24 -20.14
C SER A 65 -5.94 3.52 -20.05
N GLY A 66 -6.19 2.79 -18.96
CA GLY A 66 -7.42 2.02 -18.76
C GLY A 66 -7.38 0.63 -19.36
N ALA A 67 -6.19 0.00 -19.45
CA ALA A 67 -6.06 -1.36 -19.97
C ALA A 67 -6.98 -2.37 -19.28
N ARG A 68 -7.24 -2.18 -17.98
CA ARG A 68 -8.11 -3.04 -17.15
C ARG A 68 -9.56 -2.53 -17.04
N ARG A 69 -9.88 -1.37 -17.63
CA ARG A 69 -11.26 -0.86 -17.65
C ARG A 69 -12.10 -1.63 -18.69
N PRO A 70 -13.30 -2.13 -18.34
CA PRO A 70 -14.23 -2.71 -19.33
C PRO A 70 -14.51 -1.75 -20.49
N LYS A 71 -14.26 -2.20 -21.73
CA LYS A 71 -14.27 -1.33 -22.92
C LYS A 71 -15.67 -1.00 -23.40
N ASP A 72 -16.61 -1.93 -23.24
CA ASP A 72 -17.97 -1.81 -23.77
C ASP A 72 -18.92 -1.00 -22.87
N VAL A 73 -18.42 -0.51 -21.73
CA VAL A 73 -19.18 0.34 -20.81
C VAL A 73 -18.89 1.81 -21.06
N PRO A 74 -19.92 2.64 -21.37
CA PRO A 74 -19.74 4.07 -21.55
C PRO A 74 -19.13 4.75 -20.29
N ALA A 75 -18.25 5.73 -20.51
CA ALA A 75 -17.68 6.48 -19.41
C ALA A 75 -18.75 7.33 -18.71
N ARG A 76 -18.78 7.28 -17.38
CA ARG A 76 -19.74 8.02 -16.55
C ARG A 76 -19.01 8.83 -15.48
N LYS A 77 -19.41 10.11 -15.33
CA LYS A 77 -18.89 10.96 -14.27
C LYS A 77 -19.79 10.90 -13.04
N VAL A 78 -19.18 10.87 -11.88
CA VAL A 78 -19.84 11.05 -10.59
C VAL A 78 -19.95 12.55 -10.32
N THR A 79 -21.13 13.03 -9.99
CA THR A 79 -21.40 14.44 -9.66
C THR A 79 -21.61 14.64 -8.16
N LYS A 80 -22.22 13.67 -7.50
CA LYS A 80 -22.50 13.68 -6.05
C LYS A 80 -22.14 12.33 -5.44
N VAL A 81 -21.33 12.32 -4.38
CA VAL A 81 -20.90 11.10 -3.69
C VAL A 81 -21.27 11.17 -2.19
N ALA A 82 -21.75 10.06 -1.65
CA ALA A 82 -21.87 9.88 -0.22
C ALA A 82 -20.60 9.19 0.31
N VAL A 83 -20.04 9.71 1.39
CA VAL A 83 -18.96 9.06 2.16
C VAL A 83 -19.50 8.76 3.55
N ILE A 84 -19.55 7.47 3.92
CA ILE A 84 -20.11 6.99 5.16
C ILE A 84 -18.99 6.65 6.15
N GLY A 85 -18.98 7.34 7.29
CA GLY A 85 -17.86 7.34 8.23
C GLY A 85 -16.93 8.53 7.98
N ALA A 86 -16.90 9.47 8.94
CA ALA A 86 -16.11 10.68 8.86
C ALA A 86 -14.78 10.59 9.65
N GLY A 87 -14.31 9.37 9.89
CA GLY A 87 -13.00 9.08 10.46
C GLY A 87 -11.85 9.49 9.52
N MET A 88 -10.63 9.08 9.86
CA MET A 88 -9.43 9.44 9.11
C MET A 88 -9.53 9.13 7.61
N MET A 89 -10.01 7.94 7.24
CA MET A 89 -10.13 7.54 5.84
C MET A 89 -11.25 8.29 5.14
N GLY A 90 -12.47 8.29 5.69
CA GLY A 90 -13.62 8.98 5.08
C GLY A 90 -13.42 10.48 4.93
N ALA A 91 -12.82 11.15 5.91
CA ALA A 91 -12.45 12.55 5.80
C ALA A 91 -11.48 12.84 4.65
N GLY A 92 -10.48 11.96 4.46
CA GLY A 92 -9.52 12.05 3.35
C GLY A 92 -10.14 11.74 1.99
N ILE A 93 -11.06 10.77 1.93
CA ILE A 93 -11.83 10.43 0.71
C ILE A 93 -12.73 11.61 0.33
N ALA A 94 -13.44 12.18 1.29
CA ALA A 94 -14.28 13.37 1.08
C ALA A 94 -13.48 14.55 0.53
N TYR A 95 -12.30 14.83 1.09
CA TYR A 95 -11.39 15.85 0.54
C TYR A 95 -11.00 15.56 -0.91
N SER A 96 -10.61 14.33 -1.24
CA SER A 96 -10.16 13.96 -2.58
C SER A 96 -11.29 14.10 -3.62
N CYS A 97 -12.52 13.71 -3.26
CA CYS A 97 -13.70 13.86 -4.11
C CYS A 97 -14.05 15.34 -4.32
N ALA A 98 -14.08 16.16 -3.26
CA ALA A 98 -14.36 17.59 -3.35
C ALA A 98 -13.28 18.33 -4.15
N ALA A 99 -12.01 17.96 -4.01
CA ALA A 99 -10.90 18.53 -4.80
C ALA A 99 -10.99 18.21 -6.30
N ALA A 100 -11.71 17.15 -6.66
CA ALA A 100 -12.03 16.79 -8.04
C ALA A 100 -13.32 17.46 -8.58
N GLY A 101 -13.97 18.31 -7.78
CA GLY A 101 -15.18 19.02 -8.15
C GLY A 101 -16.48 18.23 -7.92
N ILE A 102 -16.44 17.14 -7.19
CA ILE A 102 -17.60 16.31 -6.82
C ILE A 102 -18.22 16.89 -5.54
N ASP A 103 -19.55 16.97 -5.49
CA ASP A 103 -20.26 17.31 -4.27
C ASP A 103 -20.32 16.11 -3.32
N VAL A 104 -19.99 16.31 -2.06
CA VAL A 104 -19.79 15.25 -1.07
C VAL A 104 -20.77 15.40 0.08
N VAL A 105 -21.52 14.35 0.35
CA VAL A 105 -22.28 14.18 1.61
C VAL A 105 -21.42 13.33 2.54
N LEU A 106 -20.88 13.93 3.58
CA LEU A 106 -20.05 13.24 4.58
C LEU A 106 -20.91 12.87 5.78
N LYS A 107 -21.35 11.61 5.85
CA LYS A 107 -22.22 11.10 6.91
C LYS A 107 -21.43 10.40 8.00
N ASP A 108 -21.82 10.67 9.26
CA ASP A 108 -21.36 9.91 10.42
C ASP A 108 -22.53 9.68 11.38
N VAL A 109 -22.29 8.99 12.50
CA VAL A 109 -23.30 8.68 13.54
C VAL A 109 -23.88 9.93 14.20
N SER A 110 -23.16 11.05 14.18
CA SER A 110 -23.63 12.35 14.67
C SER A 110 -23.14 13.49 13.77
N ALA A 111 -23.90 14.58 13.72
CA ALA A 111 -23.52 15.79 13.00
C ALA A 111 -22.18 16.36 13.50
N GLU A 112 -21.88 16.24 14.78
CA GLU A 112 -20.61 16.65 15.37
C GLU A 112 -19.43 15.82 14.84
N SER A 113 -19.58 14.50 14.75
CA SER A 113 -18.56 13.61 14.18
C SER A 113 -18.33 13.90 12.71
N ALA A 114 -19.39 14.09 11.94
CA ALA A 114 -19.31 14.49 10.53
C ALA A 114 -18.59 15.84 10.34
N ALA A 115 -18.91 16.83 11.18
CA ALA A 115 -18.25 18.14 11.15
C ALA A 115 -16.77 18.05 11.53
N ARG A 116 -16.39 17.23 12.52
CA ARG A 116 -14.97 16.96 12.83
C ARG A 116 -14.23 16.38 11.63
N GLY A 117 -14.87 15.47 10.88
CA GLY A 117 -14.32 14.92 9.64
C GLY A 117 -14.08 16.00 8.58
N LYS A 118 -15.02 16.92 8.38
CA LYS A 118 -14.82 18.09 7.49
C LYS A 118 -13.66 18.97 7.96
N GLY A 119 -13.42 19.08 9.26
CA GLY A 119 -12.29 19.81 9.86
C GLY A 119 -10.91 19.30 9.39
N TYR A 120 -10.80 18.07 8.87
CA TYR A 120 -9.59 17.59 8.20
C TYR A 120 -9.29 18.40 6.94
N SER A 121 -10.30 18.59 6.08
CA SER A 121 -10.19 19.39 4.85
C SER A 121 -9.88 20.86 5.15
N GLU A 122 -10.51 21.43 6.17
CA GLU A 122 -10.26 22.81 6.63
C GLU A 122 -8.78 23.01 7.02
N LYS A 123 -8.21 22.06 7.79
CA LYS A 123 -6.79 22.10 8.19
C LYS A 123 -5.83 21.99 7.02
N LEU A 124 -6.12 21.12 6.03
CA LEU A 124 -5.30 20.97 4.83
C LEU A 124 -5.31 22.26 4.00
N LEU A 125 -6.48 22.83 3.76
CA LEU A 125 -6.67 24.04 2.97
C LEU A 125 -6.08 25.26 3.65
N ALA A 126 -6.27 25.43 4.96
CA ALA A 126 -5.63 26.50 5.72
C ALA A 126 -4.10 26.48 5.59
N LYS A 127 -3.48 25.29 5.65
CA LYS A 127 -2.03 25.14 5.41
C LYS A 127 -1.64 25.45 3.96
N ALA A 128 -2.48 25.11 2.99
CA ALA A 128 -2.22 25.38 1.58
C ALA A 128 -2.29 26.88 1.29
N VAL A 129 -3.29 27.58 1.81
CA VAL A 129 -3.44 29.06 1.73
C VAL A 129 -2.24 29.75 2.39
N ALA A 130 -1.90 29.36 3.62
CA ALA A 130 -0.76 29.93 4.35
C ALA A 130 0.59 29.77 3.62
N ARG A 131 0.71 28.75 2.75
CA ARG A 131 1.90 28.49 1.90
C ARG A 131 1.80 29.08 0.50
N GLY A 132 0.74 29.83 0.19
CA GLY A 132 0.50 30.41 -1.14
C GLY A 132 0.24 29.38 -2.25
N ARG A 133 -0.17 28.15 -1.90
CA ARG A 133 -0.44 27.08 -2.88
C ARG A 133 -1.85 27.13 -3.45
N THR A 134 -2.76 27.83 -2.80
CA THR A 134 -4.14 28.08 -3.23
C THR A 134 -4.63 29.40 -2.64
N THR A 135 -5.69 29.98 -3.24
CA THR A 135 -6.33 31.19 -2.72
C THR A 135 -7.38 30.83 -1.67
N ARG A 136 -7.79 31.80 -0.86
CA ARG A 136 -8.87 31.64 0.11
C ARG A 136 -10.20 31.30 -0.57
N GLU A 137 -10.52 31.99 -1.67
CA GLU A 137 -11.74 31.75 -2.45
C GLU A 137 -11.81 30.31 -2.98
N THR A 138 -10.70 29.80 -3.55
CA THR A 138 -10.62 28.42 -4.02
C THR A 138 -10.79 27.42 -2.87
N ALA A 139 -10.20 27.70 -1.71
CA ALA A 139 -10.32 26.86 -0.53
C ALA A 139 -11.77 26.83 -0.01
N ASP A 140 -12.42 28.00 0.09
CA ASP A 140 -13.80 28.12 0.57
C ASP A 140 -14.78 27.45 -0.43
N ALA A 141 -14.58 27.58 -1.73
CA ALA A 141 -15.35 26.90 -2.77
C ALA A 141 -15.24 25.36 -2.69
N LEU A 142 -14.04 24.84 -2.38
CA LEU A 142 -13.86 23.40 -2.16
C LEU A 142 -14.58 22.93 -0.89
N LEU A 143 -14.44 23.66 0.22
CA LEU A 143 -15.10 23.32 1.50
C LEU A 143 -16.61 23.35 1.40
N ALA A 144 -17.17 24.24 0.55
CA ALA A 144 -18.62 24.32 0.30
C ALA A 144 -19.17 23.04 -0.36
N ARG A 145 -18.35 22.26 -1.05
CA ARG A 145 -18.75 20.96 -1.63
C ARG A 145 -18.90 19.84 -0.62
N ILE A 146 -18.40 20.00 0.61
CA ILE A 146 -18.49 18.96 1.65
C ILE A 146 -19.60 19.32 2.62
N THR A 147 -20.69 18.57 2.57
CA THR A 147 -21.84 18.72 3.49
C THR A 147 -21.77 17.63 4.58
N PRO A 148 -21.41 17.99 5.82
CA PRO A 148 -21.43 17.04 6.93
C PRO A 148 -22.86 16.82 7.42
N THR A 149 -23.24 15.56 7.69
CA THR A 149 -24.60 15.22 8.16
C THR A 149 -24.62 13.96 9.03
N ALA A 150 -25.68 13.80 9.81
CA ALA A 150 -26.06 12.55 10.45
C ALA A 150 -27.31 11.93 9.80
N ASP A 151 -28.00 12.66 8.94
CA ASP A 151 -29.25 12.23 8.32
C ASP A 151 -28.98 11.39 7.07
N THR A 152 -29.53 10.17 7.05
CA THR A 152 -29.45 9.29 5.90
C THR A 152 -30.22 9.84 4.69
N GLY A 153 -31.27 10.66 4.91
CA GLY A 153 -32.05 11.29 3.85
C GLY A 153 -31.22 12.20 2.93
N ASP A 154 -30.16 12.80 3.43
CA ASP A 154 -29.27 13.68 2.65
C ASP A 154 -28.49 12.94 1.55
N LEU A 155 -28.43 11.60 1.62
CA LEU A 155 -27.79 10.74 0.61
C LEU A 155 -28.59 10.67 -0.69
N ALA A 156 -29.82 11.18 -0.71
CA ALA A 156 -30.67 11.18 -1.89
C ALA A 156 -29.95 11.81 -3.11
N GLY A 157 -30.02 11.10 -4.24
CA GLY A 157 -29.40 11.54 -5.49
C GLY A 157 -27.87 11.41 -5.54
N CYS A 158 -27.23 10.71 -4.59
CA CYS A 158 -25.80 10.38 -4.73
C CYS A 158 -25.60 9.30 -5.79
N ASP A 159 -24.71 9.58 -6.74
CA ASP A 159 -24.33 8.65 -7.85
C ASP A 159 -23.48 7.49 -7.37
N ALA A 160 -22.75 7.67 -6.27
CA ALA A 160 -21.90 6.67 -5.65
C ALA A 160 -21.91 6.81 -4.13
N VAL A 161 -21.70 5.70 -3.45
CA VAL A 161 -21.56 5.63 -1.99
C VAL A 161 -20.24 4.93 -1.67
N ILE A 162 -19.40 5.55 -0.84
CA ILE A 162 -18.14 4.96 -0.37
C ILE A 162 -18.24 4.79 1.14
N GLU A 163 -18.34 3.55 1.60
CA GLU A 163 -18.36 3.19 3.01
C GLU A 163 -16.93 3.13 3.55
N ALA A 164 -16.68 3.81 4.67
CA ALA A 164 -15.40 3.89 5.37
C ALA A 164 -15.58 3.86 6.91
N VAL A 165 -16.53 3.02 7.40
CA VAL A 165 -16.73 2.77 8.83
C VAL A 165 -15.75 1.75 9.38
N PHE A 166 -15.85 1.41 10.67
CA PHE A 166 -14.98 0.43 11.31
C PHE A 166 -14.98 -0.93 10.59
N GLU A 167 -13.84 -1.64 10.67
CA GLU A 167 -13.59 -2.92 10.00
C GLU A 167 -14.32 -4.06 10.74
N ASP A 168 -15.63 -4.14 10.52
CA ASP A 168 -16.54 -5.14 11.07
C ASP A 168 -17.62 -5.48 10.05
N THR A 169 -17.75 -6.77 9.72
CA THR A 169 -18.66 -7.25 8.68
C THR A 169 -20.13 -6.96 9.00
N ALA A 170 -20.55 -7.16 10.25
CA ALA A 170 -21.95 -6.96 10.64
C ALA A 170 -22.33 -5.48 10.59
N LEU A 171 -21.44 -4.59 11.05
CA LEU A 171 -21.63 -3.15 10.97
C LEU A 171 -21.72 -2.68 9.51
N LYS A 172 -20.83 -3.17 8.64
CA LYS A 172 -20.86 -2.78 7.23
C LYS A 172 -22.12 -3.27 6.53
N HIS A 173 -22.60 -4.48 6.83
CA HIS A 173 -23.89 -4.97 6.34
C HIS A 173 -25.05 -4.09 6.78
N GLN A 174 -25.11 -3.72 8.08
CA GLN A 174 -26.12 -2.82 8.63
C GLN A 174 -26.12 -1.47 7.92
N VAL A 175 -24.94 -0.89 7.72
CA VAL A 175 -24.77 0.39 7.02
C VAL A 175 -25.32 0.31 5.60
N PHE A 176 -24.95 -0.72 4.81
CA PHE A 176 -25.46 -0.88 3.45
C PHE A 176 -26.98 -1.10 3.40
N GLN A 177 -27.55 -1.86 4.34
CA GLN A 177 -29.00 -2.04 4.43
C GLN A 177 -29.73 -0.71 4.69
N GLU A 178 -29.13 0.18 5.49
CA GLU A 178 -29.71 1.50 5.79
C GLU A 178 -29.68 2.46 4.59
N ILE A 179 -28.58 2.45 3.81
CA ILE A 179 -28.30 3.52 2.84
C ILE A 179 -28.72 3.18 1.39
N GLN A 180 -28.76 1.90 1.01
CA GLN A 180 -28.95 1.48 -0.38
C GLN A 180 -30.29 1.88 -0.99
N HIS A 181 -31.32 2.15 -0.17
CA HIS A 181 -32.63 2.59 -0.61
C HIS A 181 -32.78 4.12 -0.73
N VAL A 182 -31.79 4.88 -0.23
CA VAL A 182 -31.84 6.33 -0.20
C VAL A 182 -30.98 6.95 -1.30
N ALA A 183 -29.85 6.35 -1.61
CA ALA A 183 -29.01 6.76 -2.73
C ALA A 183 -29.75 6.58 -4.08
N ALA A 184 -29.18 7.09 -5.17
CA ALA A 184 -29.78 6.89 -6.51
C ALA A 184 -30.01 5.38 -6.78
N PRO A 185 -31.10 5.01 -7.49
CA PRO A 185 -31.42 3.60 -7.71
C PRO A 185 -30.34 2.80 -8.42
N ASP A 186 -29.48 3.47 -9.18
CA ASP A 186 -28.34 2.91 -9.89
C ASP A 186 -26.99 3.34 -9.26
N ALA A 187 -26.99 3.82 -8.00
CA ALA A 187 -25.77 4.24 -7.34
C ALA A 187 -24.73 3.12 -7.27
N LEU A 188 -23.48 3.45 -7.58
CA LEU A 188 -22.33 2.57 -7.35
C LEU A 188 -22.09 2.43 -5.84
N LEU A 189 -22.06 1.21 -5.32
CA LEU A 189 -21.83 0.94 -3.90
C LEU A 189 -20.39 0.45 -3.69
N CYS A 190 -19.65 1.13 -2.81
CA CYS A 190 -18.24 0.86 -2.59
C CYS A 190 -17.92 0.70 -1.11
N SER A 191 -17.04 -0.26 -0.77
CA SER A 191 -16.45 -0.34 0.57
C SER A 191 -14.96 -0.04 0.54
N ASN A 192 -14.48 0.78 1.50
CA ASN A 192 -13.06 1.06 1.69
C ASN A 192 -12.43 0.09 2.69
N THR A 193 -12.92 -1.13 2.79
CA THR A 193 -12.27 -2.18 3.59
C THR A 193 -10.85 -2.42 3.12
N SER A 194 -9.96 -2.79 4.04
CA SER A 194 -8.57 -3.16 3.73
C SER A 194 -8.32 -4.67 3.72
N THR A 195 -9.20 -5.45 4.38
CA THR A 195 -8.96 -6.88 4.61
C THR A 195 -10.19 -7.77 4.47
N LEU A 196 -11.39 -7.22 4.64
CA LEU A 196 -12.62 -8.01 4.56
C LEU A 196 -12.96 -8.33 3.09
N PRO A 197 -13.19 -9.61 2.74
CA PRO A 197 -13.53 -9.98 1.37
C PRO A 197 -14.77 -9.25 0.86
N ILE A 198 -14.67 -8.66 -0.32
CA ILE A 198 -15.78 -7.94 -0.99
C ILE A 198 -16.96 -8.86 -1.25
N THR A 199 -16.70 -10.11 -1.61
CA THR A 199 -17.72 -11.17 -1.79
C THR A 199 -18.53 -11.42 -0.52
N VAL A 200 -17.89 -11.33 0.65
CA VAL A 200 -18.58 -11.45 1.95
C VAL A 200 -19.44 -10.24 2.22
N LEU A 201 -18.91 -9.04 2.00
CA LEU A 201 -19.62 -7.78 2.22
C LEU A 201 -20.80 -7.61 1.26
N ALA A 202 -20.69 -8.13 0.02
CA ALA A 202 -21.74 -8.10 -0.97
C ALA A 202 -23.03 -8.85 -0.55
N LYS A 203 -22.96 -9.74 0.46
CA LYS A 203 -24.15 -10.42 1.02
C LYS A 203 -25.08 -9.46 1.77
N GLY A 204 -24.59 -8.31 2.21
CA GLY A 204 -25.39 -7.25 2.84
C GLY A 204 -26.03 -6.26 1.86
N VAL A 205 -25.84 -6.44 0.55
CA VAL A 205 -26.29 -5.54 -0.51
C VAL A 205 -27.32 -6.24 -1.41
N GLU A 206 -28.41 -5.56 -1.75
CA GLU A 206 -29.45 -6.11 -2.63
C GLU A 206 -29.01 -6.19 -4.10
N ARG A 207 -28.10 -5.28 -4.51
CA ARG A 207 -27.56 -5.21 -5.87
C ARG A 207 -26.05 -5.53 -5.85
N PRO A 208 -25.66 -6.80 -5.65
CA PRO A 208 -24.25 -7.17 -5.53
C PRO A 208 -23.45 -6.96 -6.83
N SER A 209 -24.12 -6.85 -7.99
CA SER A 209 -23.48 -6.46 -9.25
C SER A 209 -22.99 -5.03 -9.28
N ASP A 210 -23.57 -4.14 -8.46
CA ASP A 210 -23.21 -2.73 -8.35
C ASP A 210 -22.26 -2.46 -7.18
N PHE A 211 -21.74 -3.52 -6.56
CA PHE A 211 -20.89 -3.45 -5.39
C PHE A 211 -19.44 -3.80 -5.72
N VAL A 212 -18.49 -2.97 -5.24
CA VAL A 212 -17.05 -3.08 -5.52
C VAL A 212 -16.22 -2.58 -4.32
N GLY A 213 -15.03 -3.11 -4.15
CA GLY A 213 -14.05 -2.56 -3.21
C GLY A 213 -13.32 -1.35 -3.79
N LEU A 214 -13.17 -0.28 -3.00
CA LEU A 214 -12.31 0.86 -3.28
C LEU A 214 -11.36 1.05 -2.11
N HIS A 215 -10.24 0.35 -2.12
CA HIS A 215 -9.24 0.42 -1.06
C HIS A 215 -8.33 1.62 -1.26
N PHE A 216 -8.53 2.65 -0.43
CA PHE A 216 -7.69 3.84 -0.37
C PHE A 216 -6.58 3.68 0.66
N PHE A 217 -5.48 4.41 0.46
CA PHE A 217 -4.31 4.36 1.35
C PHE A 217 -4.16 5.64 2.16
N SER A 218 -3.73 5.50 3.42
CA SER A 218 -3.50 6.64 4.32
C SER A 218 -2.10 7.22 4.18
N PRO A 219 -1.94 8.57 4.16
CA PRO A 219 -2.99 9.61 4.13
C PRO A 219 -3.60 9.76 2.73
N VAL A 220 -4.93 9.77 2.62
CA VAL A 220 -5.64 9.72 1.33
C VAL A 220 -5.27 10.90 0.41
N ASP A 221 -5.05 12.09 0.97
CA ASP A 221 -4.66 13.30 0.22
C ASP A 221 -3.28 13.20 -0.44
N LYS A 222 -2.42 12.27 -0.02
CA LYS A 222 -1.06 12.09 -0.52
C LYS A 222 -0.85 10.82 -1.31
N MET A 223 -1.55 9.76 -0.95
CA MET A 223 -1.39 8.45 -1.59
C MET A 223 -2.07 8.45 -2.96
N PRO A 224 -1.31 8.16 -4.03
CA PRO A 224 -1.83 8.26 -5.39
C PRO A 224 -2.65 7.04 -5.83
N LEU A 225 -2.52 5.91 -5.17
CA LEU A 225 -3.13 4.64 -5.55
C LEU A 225 -4.53 4.45 -4.96
N VAL A 226 -5.41 3.80 -5.72
CA VAL A 226 -6.60 3.11 -5.22
C VAL A 226 -6.61 1.71 -5.81
N GLU A 227 -6.76 0.70 -4.95
CA GLU A 227 -6.94 -0.69 -5.35
C GLU A 227 -8.43 -0.97 -5.50
N ILE A 228 -8.86 -1.23 -6.73
CA ILE A 228 -10.23 -1.60 -7.07
C ILE A 228 -10.35 -3.10 -6.93
N VAL A 229 -11.19 -3.55 -6.00
CA VAL A 229 -11.33 -4.97 -5.68
C VAL A 229 -12.63 -5.51 -6.26
N LYS A 230 -12.51 -6.45 -7.20
CA LYS A 230 -13.62 -7.11 -7.85
C LYS A 230 -14.08 -8.32 -7.04
N GLY A 231 -15.24 -8.22 -6.39
CA GLY A 231 -15.89 -9.36 -5.75
C GLY A 231 -16.48 -10.33 -6.78
N GLU A 232 -16.85 -11.53 -6.34
CA GLU A 232 -17.38 -12.60 -7.21
C GLU A 232 -18.58 -12.15 -8.05
N LYS A 233 -19.44 -11.28 -7.51
CA LYS A 233 -20.66 -10.79 -8.18
C LYS A 233 -20.53 -9.37 -8.74
N THR A 234 -19.38 -8.72 -8.61
CA THR A 234 -19.15 -7.38 -9.16
C THR A 234 -19.30 -7.38 -10.67
N GLY A 235 -20.21 -6.57 -11.18
CA GLY A 235 -20.48 -6.46 -12.62
C GLY A 235 -19.46 -5.59 -13.36
N GLU A 236 -19.35 -5.78 -14.65
CA GLU A 236 -18.47 -4.97 -15.53
C GLU A 236 -18.81 -3.48 -15.49
N GLU A 237 -20.11 -3.12 -15.36
CA GLU A 237 -20.54 -1.73 -15.22
C GLU A 237 -20.01 -1.10 -13.92
N ALA A 238 -20.13 -1.82 -12.79
CA ALA A 238 -19.62 -1.36 -11.52
C ALA A 238 -18.08 -1.18 -11.55
N LEU A 239 -17.37 -2.13 -12.16
CA LEU A 239 -15.93 -2.06 -12.33
C LEU A 239 -15.53 -0.85 -13.19
N ALA A 240 -16.19 -0.62 -14.32
CA ALA A 240 -15.92 0.52 -15.19
C ALA A 240 -16.17 1.86 -14.48
N ARG A 241 -17.30 1.98 -13.76
CA ARG A 241 -17.67 3.18 -12.99
C ARG A 241 -16.70 3.44 -11.82
N ALA A 242 -16.26 2.39 -11.14
CA ALA A 242 -15.24 2.49 -10.09
C ALA A 242 -13.91 3.00 -10.66
N PHE A 243 -13.49 2.45 -11.81
CA PHE A 243 -12.30 2.90 -12.52
C PHE A 243 -12.39 4.38 -12.92
N ASP A 244 -13.52 4.79 -13.50
CA ASP A 244 -13.77 6.18 -13.91
C ASP A 244 -13.77 7.14 -12.71
N LEU A 245 -14.39 6.75 -11.57
CA LEU A 245 -14.38 7.54 -10.34
C LEU A 245 -12.96 7.72 -9.80
N VAL A 246 -12.16 6.65 -9.73
CA VAL A 246 -10.77 6.71 -9.27
C VAL A 246 -9.94 7.65 -10.15
N ARG A 247 -10.11 7.59 -11.47
CA ARG A 247 -9.46 8.51 -12.42
C ARG A 247 -9.97 9.94 -12.26
N GLN A 248 -11.27 10.13 -12.05
CA GLN A 248 -11.88 11.45 -11.85
C GLN A 248 -11.29 12.16 -10.62
N ILE A 249 -11.06 11.44 -9.53
CA ILE A 249 -10.41 11.97 -8.31
C ILE A 249 -8.87 12.01 -8.41
N ARG A 250 -8.33 11.85 -9.63
CA ARG A 250 -6.89 11.95 -9.96
C ARG A 250 -6.01 10.94 -9.21
N LYS A 251 -6.53 9.75 -8.99
CA LYS A 251 -5.76 8.64 -8.45
C LYS A 251 -5.49 7.58 -9.52
N THR A 252 -4.49 6.78 -9.29
CA THR A 252 -4.11 5.66 -10.16
C THR A 252 -4.86 4.42 -9.73
N PRO A 253 -5.73 3.85 -10.58
CA PRO A 253 -6.44 2.60 -10.26
C PRO A 253 -5.59 1.38 -10.62
N ILE A 254 -5.52 0.39 -9.73
CA ILE A 254 -5.20 -0.99 -10.09
C ILE A 254 -6.44 -1.85 -9.88
N VAL A 255 -6.57 -2.95 -10.61
CA VAL A 255 -7.70 -3.85 -10.51
C VAL A 255 -7.24 -5.21 -10.03
N VAL A 256 -7.82 -5.68 -8.92
CA VAL A 256 -7.52 -6.97 -8.33
C VAL A 256 -8.79 -7.78 -8.07
N ASN A 257 -8.68 -9.09 -8.05
CA ASN A 257 -9.76 -9.97 -7.63
C ASN A 257 -9.80 -10.10 -6.11
N ASP A 258 -10.97 -10.43 -5.60
CA ASP A 258 -11.24 -10.53 -4.18
C ASP A 258 -10.44 -11.66 -3.52
N ALA A 259 -9.78 -11.31 -2.44
CA ALA A 259 -9.07 -12.23 -1.55
C ALA A 259 -8.93 -11.56 -0.17
N ARG A 260 -8.62 -12.31 0.87
CA ARG A 260 -8.35 -11.71 2.19
C ARG A 260 -7.07 -10.85 2.14
N GLY A 261 -7.22 -9.55 2.40
CA GLY A 261 -6.12 -8.56 2.33
C GLY A 261 -5.74 -8.17 0.90
N PHE A 262 -6.52 -8.62 -0.09
CA PHE A 262 -6.36 -8.31 -1.52
C PHE A 262 -4.92 -8.55 -1.99
N PHE A 263 -4.37 -7.68 -2.82
CA PHE A 263 -2.96 -7.70 -3.18
C PHE A 263 -2.11 -6.88 -2.20
N THR A 264 -2.46 -5.61 -2.01
CA THR A 264 -1.56 -4.67 -1.34
C THR A 264 -1.39 -4.93 0.15
N SER A 265 -2.49 -5.12 0.91
CA SER A 265 -2.41 -5.41 2.36
C SER A 265 -1.77 -6.78 2.63
N ARG A 266 -2.01 -7.77 1.76
CA ARG A 266 -1.40 -9.08 1.84
C ARG A 266 0.12 -9.01 1.69
N VAL A 267 0.59 -8.33 0.65
CA VAL A 267 2.02 -8.28 0.31
C VAL A 267 2.82 -7.42 1.31
N ILE A 268 2.31 -6.23 1.70
CA ILE A 268 3.00 -5.42 2.72
C ILE A 268 3.04 -6.12 4.09
N GLY A 269 2.04 -6.95 4.38
CA GLY A 269 2.05 -7.79 5.59
C GLY A 269 3.30 -8.67 5.65
N ARG A 270 3.74 -9.24 4.51
CA ARG A 270 4.96 -10.07 4.46
C ARG A 270 6.22 -9.30 4.82
N PHE A 271 6.35 -8.05 4.34
CA PHE A 271 7.46 -7.17 4.71
C PHE A 271 7.49 -6.91 6.23
N ILE A 272 6.34 -6.61 6.81
CA ILE A 272 6.21 -6.32 8.24
C ILE A 272 6.52 -7.56 9.06
N ASP A 273 5.90 -8.68 8.74
CA ASP A 273 6.10 -9.94 9.43
C ASP A 273 7.56 -10.41 9.37
N GLU A 274 8.22 -10.26 8.20
CA GLU A 274 9.63 -10.63 8.05
C GLU A 274 10.54 -9.73 8.90
N GLY A 275 10.27 -8.42 8.95
CA GLY A 275 11.01 -7.50 9.81
C GLY A 275 10.87 -7.86 11.30
N VAL A 276 9.68 -8.21 11.74
CA VAL A 276 9.41 -8.63 13.12
C VAL A 276 10.03 -10.01 13.41
N ALA A 277 9.95 -10.95 12.46
CA ALA A 277 10.59 -12.26 12.57
C ALA A 277 12.10 -12.16 12.78
N MET A 278 12.76 -11.26 12.07
CA MET A 278 14.21 -11.00 12.25
C MET A 278 14.54 -10.58 13.69
N VAL A 279 13.68 -9.78 14.33
CA VAL A 279 13.84 -9.42 15.75
C VAL A 279 13.72 -10.67 16.62
N GLY A 280 12.72 -11.50 16.39
CA GLY A 280 12.52 -12.77 17.11
C GLY A 280 13.67 -13.77 16.91
N GLU A 281 14.34 -13.71 15.78
CA GLU A 281 15.54 -14.50 15.48
C GLU A 281 16.80 -14.00 16.19
N GLY A 282 16.73 -12.93 16.97
CA GLY A 282 17.87 -12.38 17.72
C GLY A 282 18.69 -11.32 16.97
N ILE A 283 18.21 -10.84 15.81
CA ILE A 283 18.90 -9.80 15.05
C ILE A 283 18.68 -8.44 15.73
N GLU A 284 19.76 -7.65 15.83
CA GLU A 284 19.72 -6.30 16.39
C GLU A 284 18.63 -5.44 15.70
N PRO A 285 17.62 -4.93 16.42
CA PRO A 285 16.50 -4.18 15.84
C PRO A 285 16.92 -2.97 15.00
N ALA A 286 17.99 -2.28 15.39
CA ALA A 286 18.54 -1.18 14.61
C ALA A 286 19.08 -1.62 13.24
N SER A 287 19.61 -2.85 13.13
CA SER A 287 20.06 -3.44 11.86
C SER A 287 18.89 -3.80 10.97
N VAL A 288 17.79 -4.28 11.53
CA VAL A 288 16.54 -4.56 10.80
C VAL A 288 15.99 -3.27 10.19
N GLU A 289 15.89 -2.19 10.98
CA GLU A 289 15.44 -0.86 10.50
C GLU A 289 16.39 -0.26 9.45
N GLN A 290 17.69 -0.47 9.63
CA GLN A 290 18.68 0.01 8.67
C GLN A 290 18.63 -0.78 7.36
N ALA A 291 18.31 -2.08 7.40
CA ALA A 291 18.11 -2.91 6.23
C ALA A 291 16.93 -2.41 5.39
N ALA A 292 15.77 -2.15 6.02
CA ALA A 292 14.61 -1.58 5.33
C ALA A 292 14.95 -0.24 4.66
N ALA A 293 15.60 0.68 5.37
CA ALA A 293 16.00 1.97 4.82
C ALA A 293 16.98 1.85 3.65
N GLN A 294 17.98 0.96 3.74
CA GLN A 294 18.97 0.75 2.67
C GLN A 294 18.45 -0.10 1.52
N ALA A 295 17.42 -0.92 1.73
CA ALA A 295 16.67 -1.53 0.64
C ALA A 295 15.92 -0.50 -0.19
N GLY A 296 15.58 0.66 0.39
CA GLY A 296 14.89 1.76 -0.29
C GLY A 296 13.43 1.94 0.12
N TYR A 297 12.97 1.24 1.15
CA TYR A 297 11.61 1.43 1.68
C TYR A 297 11.44 2.84 2.27
N PRO A 298 10.31 3.49 2.05
CA PRO A 298 10.04 4.83 2.57
C PRO A 298 9.78 4.85 4.07
N ALA A 299 9.34 3.73 4.62
CA ALA A 299 9.05 3.55 6.03
C ALA A 299 9.99 2.51 6.65
N LYS A 300 10.31 2.70 7.91
CA LYS A 300 11.00 1.73 8.74
C LYS A 300 10.02 0.64 9.16
N VAL A 301 10.42 -0.63 9.08
CA VAL A 301 9.51 -1.78 9.20
C VAL A 301 8.87 -1.90 10.59
N LEU A 302 9.66 -1.78 11.67
CA LEU A 302 9.13 -1.84 13.04
C LEU A 302 8.29 -0.59 13.37
N GLY A 303 8.69 0.56 12.84
CA GLY A 303 7.88 1.78 12.95
C GLY A 303 6.56 1.69 12.19
N LEU A 304 6.50 0.97 11.08
CA LEU A 304 5.26 0.72 10.33
C LEU A 304 4.34 -0.21 11.11
N MET A 305 4.88 -1.25 11.76
CA MET A 305 4.12 -2.14 12.63
C MET A 305 3.45 -1.35 13.78
N ASP A 306 4.18 -0.42 14.41
CA ASP A 306 3.63 0.43 15.45
C ASP A 306 2.49 1.34 14.97
N GLU A 307 2.57 1.86 13.73
CA GLU A 307 1.51 2.70 13.14
C GLU A 307 0.22 1.90 12.91
N LEU A 308 0.33 0.61 12.53
CA LEU A 308 -0.81 -0.29 12.36
C LEU A 308 -1.40 -0.77 13.70
N THR A 309 -0.64 -0.64 14.77
CA THR A 309 -0.85 -1.28 16.09
C THR A 309 -0.69 -2.81 16.05
N LEU A 310 0.03 -3.37 17.01
CA LEU A 310 0.32 -4.81 17.08
C LEU A 310 -0.94 -5.66 17.32
N THR A 311 -1.98 -5.04 17.90
CA THR A 311 -3.26 -5.71 18.15
C THR A 311 -4.04 -6.02 16.88
N LEU A 312 -3.87 -5.22 15.81
CA LEU A 312 -4.54 -5.46 14.53
C LEU A 312 -4.02 -6.71 13.81
N PRO A 313 -2.71 -6.88 13.54
CA PRO A 313 -2.19 -8.13 12.97
C PRO A 313 -2.54 -9.35 13.83
N ARG A 314 -2.48 -9.26 15.17
CA ARG A 314 -2.90 -10.34 16.06
C ARG A 314 -4.37 -10.72 15.85
N LYS A 315 -5.26 -9.76 15.76
CA LYS A 315 -6.69 -10.01 15.47
C LYS A 315 -6.88 -10.68 14.10
N ILE A 316 -6.23 -10.15 13.06
CA ILE A 316 -6.30 -10.72 11.69
C ILE A 316 -5.78 -12.16 11.68
N ARG A 317 -4.67 -12.43 12.35
CA ARG A 317 -4.09 -13.77 12.51
C ARG A 317 -5.08 -14.75 13.15
N GLU A 318 -5.70 -14.35 14.26
CA GLU A 318 -6.68 -15.20 14.96
C GLU A 318 -7.92 -15.48 14.12
N GLU A 319 -8.43 -14.48 13.39
CA GLU A 319 -9.55 -14.65 12.47
C GLU A 319 -9.17 -15.59 11.31
N THR A 320 -7.98 -15.42 10.74
CA THR A 320 -7.47 -16.27 9.66
C THR A 320 -7.27 -17.71 10.13
N ARG A 321 -6.67 -17.90 11.32
CA ARG A 321 -6.51 -19.22 11.93
C ARG A 321 -7.84 -19.94 12.08
N ARG A 322 -8.85 -19.26 12.66
CA ARG A 322 -10.20 -19.84 12.81
C ARG A 322 -10.83 -20.24 11.48
N ALA A 323 -10.63 -19.43 10.45
CA ALA A 323 -11.15 -19.75 9.12
C ALA A 323 -10.45 -20.99 8.52
N VAL A 324 -9.12 -21.07 8.59
CA VAL A 324 -8.34 -22.23 8.12
C VAL A 324 -8.75 -23.50 8.86
N GLU A 325 -8.86 -23.44 10.19
CA GLU A 325 -9.27 -24.58 11.01
C GLU A 325 -10.72 -25.01 10.75
N ALA A 326 -11.63 -24.06 10.50
CA ALA A 326 -13.02 -24.34 10.15
C ALA A 326 -13.14 -25.05 8.78
N ASP A 327 -12.24 -24.76 7.85
CA ASP A 327 -12.17 -25.42 6.54
C ASP A 327 -11.38 -26.76 6.58
N GLY A 328 -10.96 -27.20 7.79
CA GLY A 328 -10.23 -28.45 7.99
C GLY A 328 -8.73 -28.38 7.68
N GLY A 329 -8.19 -27.18 7.49
CA GLY A 329 -6.75 -26.94 7.30
C GLY A 329 -5.98 -26.91 8.62
N THR A 330 -4.64 -26.91 8.51
CA THR A 330 -3.72 -26.74 9.63
C THR A 330 -3.14 -25.33 9.62
N TRP A 331 -3.18 -24.64 10.76
CA TRP A 331 -2.55 -23.34 10.92
C TRP A 331 -1.07 -23.48 11.25
N GLU A 332 -0.22 -22.84 10.45
CA GLU A 332 1.21 -22.74 10.71
C GLU A 332 1.54 -21.33 11.25
N PRO A 333 2.05 -21.18 12.49
CA PRO A 333 2.38 -19.88 13.05
C PRO A 333 3.58 -19.25 12.34
N HIS A 334 3.51 -17.93 12.11
CA HIS A 334 4.65 -17.19 11.60
C HIS A 334 5.65 -16.85 12.73
N PRO A 335 6.98 -16.84 12.47
CA PRO A 335 7.97 -16.49 13.51
C PRO A 335 7.76 -15.11 14.17
N ALA A 336 7.11 -14.18 13.49
CA ALA A 336 6.74 -12.86 14.02
C ALA A 336 5.68 -12.95 15.13
N ASP A 337 4.83 -13.97 15.12
CA ASP A 337 3.68 -14.08 16.03
C ASP A 337 4.08 -14.04 17.51
N ALA A 338 5.11 -14.79 17.86
CA ALA A 338 5.63 -14.83 19.23
C ALA A 338 6.19 -13.48 19.70
N VAL A 339 6.80 -12.71 18.79
CA VAL A 339 7.31 -11.35 19.11
C VAL A 339 6.15 -10.41 19.38
N VAL A 340 5.12 -10.43 18.51
CA VAL A 340 3.91 -9.61 18.66
C VAL A 340 3.20 -9.91 19.98
N ASP A 341 3.02 -11.18 20.30
CA ASP A 341 2.35 -11.61 21.53
C ASP A 341 3.13 -11.16 22.77
N ARG A 342 4.45 -11.34 22.80
CA ARG A 342 5.29 -10.86 23.91
C ARG A 342 5.27 -9.34 24.06
N MET A 343 5.31 -8.59 22.94
CA MET A 343 5.22 -7.13 22.98
C MET A 343 3.92 -6.65 23.63
N ILE A 344 2.80 -7.33 23.34
CA ILE A 344 1.49 -6.95 23.89
C ILE A 344 1.34 -7.46 25.33
N ASP A 345 1.57 -8.77 25.56
CA ASP A 345 1.14 -9.45 26.78
C ASP A 345 2.19 -9.36 27.90
N GLU A 346 3.49 -9.41 27.58
CA GLU A 346 4.56 -9.30 28.59
C GLU A 346 4.95 -7.84 28.85
N PHE A 347 5.05 -7.02 27.77
CA PHE A 347 5.62 -5.68 27.88
C PHE A 347 4.58 -4.56 27.83
N GLY A 348 3.30 -4.86 27.55
CA GLY A 348 2.23 -3.85 27.51
C GLY A 348 2.44 -2.80 26.42
N ARG A 349 3.05 -3.19 25.29
CA ARG A 349 3.46 -2.29 24.21
C ARG A 349 2.67 -2.58 22.89
N PRO A 350 1.39 -2.19 22.82
CA PRO A 350 0.52 -2.56 21.70
C PRO A 350 0.75 -1.72 20.42
N GLY A 351 1.62 -0.74 20.42
CA GLY A 351 1.92 0.13 19.30
C GLY A 351 1.62 1.61 19.59
N ARG A 352 1.72 2.44 18.55
CA ARG A 352 1.62 3.90 18.67
C ARG A 352 0.33 4.39 19.32
N SER A 353 -0.82 3.82 19.00
CA SER A 353 -2.10 4.23 19.57
C SER A 353 -2.20 3.97 21.08
N GLY A 354 -1.44 2.99 21.58
CA GLY A 354 -1.28 2.70 23.00
C GLY A 354 -0.13 3.47 23.68
N GLY A 355 0.54 4.37 22.95
CA GLY A 355 1.64 5.18 23.46
C GLY A 355 3.00 4.47 23.53
N ALA A 356 3.08 3.19 23.21
CA ALA A 356 4.29 2.38 23.25
C ALA A 356 4.19 1.17 22.30
N GLY A 357 5.24 0.92 21.54
CA GLY A 357 5.39 -0.20 20.64
C GLY A 357 6.85 -0.64 20.53
N PHE A 358 7.33 -0.97 19.35
CA PHE A 358 8.76 -1.14 19.08
C PHE A 358 9.54 0.14 19.32
N TYR A 359 8.84 1.28 19.25
CA TYR A 359 9.35 2.59 19.59
C TYR A 359 8.69 3.16 20.85
N ASP A 360 9.36 4.09 21.49
CA ASP A 360 8.77 4.96 22.49
C ASP A 360 8.08 6.13 21.79
N TYR A 361 6.99 6.65 22.37
CA TYR A 361 6.23 7.78 21.86
C TYR A 361 6.07 8.85 22.96
N ASP A 362 6.16 10.12 22.58
CA ASP A 362 5.89 11.22 23.50
C ASP A 362 4.38 11.44 23.68
N GLU A 363 4.00 12.35 24.61
CA GLU A 363 2.61 12.71 24.90
C GLU A 363 1.82 13.21 23.66
N ASN A 364 2.52 13.68 22.63
CA ASN A 364 1.95 14.13 21.36
C ASN A 364 1.91 13.01 20.29
N GLY A 365 2.25 11.79 20.67
CA GLY A 365 2.33 10.64 19.77
C GLY A 365 3.47 10.73 18.73
N ARG A 366 4.52 11.52 19.00
CA ARG A 366 5.70 11.58 18.15
C ARG A 366 6.63 10.42 18.49
N ARG A 367 7.09 9.74 17.44
CA ARG A 367 8.00 8.62 17.56
C ARG A 367 9.38 9.05 18.07
N GLY A 368 9.82 8.43 19.15
CA GLY A 368 11.13 8.58 19.77
C GLY A 368 12.15 7.58 19.24
N LEU A 369 12.89 6.94 20.15
CA LEU A 369 13.88 5.91 19.86
C LEU A 369 13.24 4.51 19.88
N LEU A 370 13.95 3.54 19.29
CA LEU A 370 13.64 2.14 19.51
C LEU A 370 13.68 1.85 21.02
N TRP A 371 12.67 1.11 21.51
CA TRP A 371 12.62 0.73 22.90
C TRP A 371 13.85 -0.10 23.30
N PRO A 372 14.61 0.31 24.33
CA PRO A 372 15.84 -0.40 24.73
C PRO A 372 15.63 -1.87 25.09
N GLY A 373 14.43 -2.22 25.62
CA GLY A 373 14.07 -3.59 25.94
C GLY A 373 14.05 -4.54 24.74
N LEU A 374 13.94 -4.03 23.51
CA LEU A 374 14.08 -4.89 22.32
C LEU A 374 15.45 -5.55 22.27
N ARG A 375 16.50 -4.79 22.60
CA ARG A 375 17.85 -5.32 22.64
C ARG A 375 18.05 -6.28 23.80
N GLU A 376 17.48 -5.96 24.94
CA GLU A 376 17.59 -6.77 26.17
C GLU A 376 16.89 -8.11 26.04
N HIS A 377 15.67 -8.14 25.45
CA HIS A 377 14.78 -9.30 25.49
C HIS A 377 14.78 -10.12 24.19
N PHE A 378 15.23 -9.56 23.08
CA PHE A 378 15.17 -10.23 21.77
C PHE A 378 16.54 -10.37 21.08
N THR A 379 17.54 -9.52 21.36
CA THR A 379 18.84 -9.65 20.70
C THR A 379 19.68 -10.74 21.35
N ASP A 380 20.23 -11.62 20.52
CA ASP A 380 21.19 -12.63 20.97
C ASP A 380 22.64 -12.13 20.74
N PRO A 381 23.36 -11.73 21.80
CA PRO A 381 24.71 -11.19 21.66
C PRO A 381 25.75 -12.24 21.22
N ALA A 382 25.44 -13.53 21.35
CA ALA A 382 26.28 -14.63 20.86
C ALA A 382 26.12 -14.91 19.37
N LYS A 383 25.03 -14.43 18.77
CA LYS A 383 24.76 -14.61 17.35
C LYS A 383 25.65 -13.71 16.50
N GLN A 384 26.27 -14.31 15.49
CA GLN A 384 27.04 -13.53 14.52
C GLN A 384 26.14 -12.49 13.83
N PRO A 385 26.61 -11.25 13.61
CA PRO A 385 25.84 -10.26 12.88
C PRO A 385 25.45 -10.76 11.50
N ALA A 386 24.17 -10.72 11.19
CA ALA A 386 23.68 -11.07 9.85
C ALA A 386 24.18 -10.05 8.83
N ALA A 387 24.53 -10.50 7.63
CA ALA A 387 24.93 -9.62 6.54
C ALA A 387 23.75 -8.70 6.17
N LEU A 388 23.98 -7.39 6.17
CA LEU A 388 22.94 -6.40 5.86
C LEU A 388 22.29 -6.62 4.49
N THR A 389 23.06 -7.16 3.52
CA THR A 389 22.56 -7.60 2.21
C THR A 389 21.49 -8.69 2.34
N GLU A 390 21.71 -9.68 3.18
CA GLU A 390 20.73 -10.75 3.39
C GLU A 390 19.45 -10.24 4.06
N LEU A 391 19.57 -9.33 5.03
CA LEU A 391 18.39 -8.72 5.67
C LEU A 391 17.55 -7.92 4.66
N LYS A 392 18.19 -7.17 3.74
CA LYS A 392 17.50 -6.45 2.67
C LYS A 392 16.81 -7.42 1.71
N GLU A 393 17.52 -8.46 1.27
CA GLU A 393 16.96 -9.46 0.35
C GLU A 393 15.78 -10.20 0.97
N ARG A 394 15.84 -10.56 2.24
CA ARG A 394 14.71 -11.21 2.93
C ARG A 394 13.43 -10.38 2.80
N MET A 395 13.49 -9.08 3.06
CA MET A 395 12.33 -8.18 2.94
C MET A 395 11.81 -8.11 1.50
N LEU A 396 12.70 -7.92 0.52
CA LEU A 396 12.32 -7.83 -0.89
C LEU A 396 11.76 -9.14 -1.44
N PHE A 397 12.35 -10.27 -1.04
CA PHE A 397 11.96 -11.59 -1.54
C PHE A 397 10.59 -12.04 -1.00
N VAL A 398 10.27 -11.81 0.27
CA VAL A 398 8.94 -12.22 0.79
C VAL A 398 7.81 -11.51 0.09
N GLU A 399 7.96 -10.22 -0.23
CA GLU A 399 6.97 -9.46 -0.98
C GLU A 399 6.88 -9.92 -2.44
N ALA A 400 8.03 -10.10 -3.10
CA ALA A 400 8.10 -10.55 -4.49
C ALA A 400 7.50 -11.96 -4.67
N LEU A 401 7.84 -12.89 -3.79
CA LEU A 401 7.30 -14.24 -3.82
C LEU A 401 5.80 -14.27 -3.56
N ASP A 402 5.28 -13.44 -2.64
CA ASP A 402 3.85 -13.39 -2.37
C ASP A 402 3.07 -12.68 -3.48
N ALA A 403 3.65 -11.67 -4.14
CA ALA A 403 3.08 -11.08 -5.35
C ALA A 403 2.98 -12.09 -6.51
N ILE A 404 3.97 -12.97 -6.67
CA ILE A 404 3.90 -14.07 -7.65
C ILE A 404 2.79 -15.05 -7.28
N ARG A 405 2.59 -15.37 -5.98
CA ARG A 405 1.46 -16.18 -5.52
C ARG A 405 0.13 -15.49 -5.81
N CYS A 406 0.04 -14.16 -5.66
CA CYS A 406 -1.17 -13.41 -6.05
C CYS A 406 -1.50 -13.56 -7.54
N LEU A 407 -0.50 -13.63 -8.44
CA LEU A 407 -0.72 -13.95 -9.86
C LEU A 407 -1.15 -15.42 -10.04
N GLU A 408 -0.49 -16.35 -9.38
CA GLU A 408 -0.77 -17.79 -9.48
C GLU A 408 -2.18 -18.13 -9.00
N GLU A 409 -2.64 -17.46 -7.95
CA GLU A 409 -3.96 -17.61 -7.34
C GLU A 409 -5.05 -16.78 -8.06
N GLY A 410 -4.67 -15.94 -9.04
CA GLY A 410 -5.61 -15.09 -9.77
C GLY A 410 -6.10 -13.87 -8.98
N VAL A 411 -5.47 -13.50 -7.88
CA VAL A 411 -5.74 -12.22 -7.17
C VAL A 411 -5.28 -11.04 -8.04
N LEU A 412 -4.14 -11.20 -8.70
CA LEU A 412 -3.63 -10.31 -9.74
C LEU A 412 -3.81 -10.97 -11.12
N GLU A 413 -4.12 -10.17 -12.12
CA GLU A 413 -4.21 -10.60 -13.53
C GLU A 413 -3.31 -9.77 -14.45
N SER A 414 -2.54 -8.81 -13.89
CA SER A 414 -1.67 -7.92 -14.65
C SER A 414 -0.36 -7.70 -13.90
N VAL A 415 0.75 -7.75 -14.63
CA VAL A 415 2.10 -7.44 -14.14
C VAL A 415 2.22 -5.93 -13.89
N ALA A 416 1.63 -5.11 -14.77
CA ALA A 416 1.62 -3.66 -14.59
C ALA A 416 0.87 -3.26 -13.31
N ASP A 417 -0.29 -3.88 -13.01
CA ASP A 417 -1.01 -3.63 -11.76
C ASP A 417 -0.19 -4.04 -10.53
N ALA A 418 0.54 -5.15 -10.59
CA ALA A 418 1.44 -5.58 -9.51
C ALA A 418 2.58 -4.58 -9.27
N ASN A 419 3.27 -4.17 -10.35
CA ASN A 419 4.40 -3.23 -10.26
C ASN A 419 3.92 -1.87 -9.76
N VAL A 420 2.90 -1.28 -10.37
CA VAL A 420 2.36 0.03 -9.99
C VAL A 420 1.75 -0.01 -8.59
N GLY A 421 0.99 -1.05 -8.26
CA GLY A 421 0.40 -1.24 -6.94
C GLY A 421 1.45 -1.33 -5.83
N SER A 422 2.52 -2.07 -6.06
CA SER A 422 3.62 -2.18 -5.08
C SER A 422 4.39 -0.86 -4.92
N LEU A 423 4.66 -0.14 -6.00
CA LEU A 423 5.38 1.14 -5.96
C LEU A 423 4.56 2.25 -5.28
N LEU A 424 3.28 2.39 -5.64
CA LEU A 424 2.45 3.52 -5.24
C LEU A 424 1.60 3.26 -3.99
N GLY A 425 1.31 2.00 -3.67
CA GLY A 425 0.45 1.60 -2.56
C GLY A 425 1.19 1.19 -1.29
N ILE A 426 2.18 0.32 -1.42
CA ILE A 426 2.87 -0.29 -0.27
C ILE A 426 4.32 0.16 -0.11
N GLY A 427 4.82 1.02 -1.01
CA GLY A 427 6.15 1.60 -0.89
C GLY A 427 7.29 0.62 -1.18
N PHE A 428 7.05 -0.38 -2.02
CA PHE A 428 8.13 -1.23 -2.52
C PHE A 428 9.22 -0.35 -3.16
N PRO A 429 10.51 -0.66 -3.00
CA PRO A 429 11.59 0.26 -3.35
C PRO A 429 11.56 0.74 -4.80
N PRO A 430 11.49 2.05 -5.07
CA PRO A 430 11.33 2.58 -6.43
C PRO A 430 12.41 2.17 -7.44
N TRP A 431 13.65 1.93 -6.98
CA TRP A 431 14.75 1.52 -7.85
C TRP A 431 14.55 0.15 -8.51
N THR A 432 13.62 -0.65 -7.99
CA THR A 432 13.28 -1.99 -8.50
C THR A 432 12.34 -1.96 -9.70
N GLY A 433 11.65 -0.84 -9.95
CA GLY A 433 10.59 -0.75 -10.96
C GLY A 433 9.29 -1.46 -10.60
N GLY A 434 9.18 -2.01 -9.38
CA GLY A 434 8.03 -2.75 -8.88
C GLY A 434 8.35 -4.19 -8.53
N VAL A 435 7.41 -4.83 -7.85
CA VAL A 435 7.64 -6.13 -7.20
C VAL A 435 7.96 -7.26 -8.18
N LEU A 436 7.34 -7.30 -9.36
CA LEU A 436 7.62 -8.30 -10.39
C LEU A 436 8.77 -7.87 -11.32
N GLN A 437 8.94 -6.55 -11.54
CA GLN A 437 10.10 -6.06 -12.26
C GLN A 437 11.39 -6.31 -11.48
N TYR A 438 11.36 -6.28 -10.14
CA TYR A 438 12.48 -6.70 -9.30
C TYR A 438 12.92 -8.15 -9.59
N VAL A 439 11.96 -9.06 -9.80
CA VAL A 439 12.23 -10.46 -10.16
C VAL A 439 12.84 -10.55 -11.55
N ASN A 440 12.29 -9.81 -12.53
CA ASN A 440 12.80 -9.77 -13.91
C ASN A 440 14.22 -9.22 -13.98
N GLY A 441 14.49 -8.15 -13.23
CA GLY A 441 15.78 -7.44 -13.22
C GLY A 441 16.82 -8.01 -12.26
N TYR A 442 16.51 -9.09 -11.54
CA TYR A 442 17.44 -9.72 -10.59
C TYR A 442 18.67 -10.28 -11.30
N ASP A 443 19.81 -10.28 -10.61
CA ASP A 443 21.06 -10.82 -11.15
C ASP A 443 20.90 -12.29 -11.55
N GLY A 444 21.21 -12.62 -12.81
CA GLY A 444 20.94 -13.93 -13.40
C GLY A 444 19.47 -14.16 -13.79
N GLY A 445 18.62 -13.13 -13.78
CA GLY A 445 17.21 -13.20 -14.15
C GLY A 445 16.39 -14.10 -13.23
N LEU A 446 15.27 -14.66 -13.73
CA LEU A 446 14.42 -15.57 -12.97
C LEU A 446 15.17 -16.79 -12.41
N PRO A 447 16.07 -17.46 -13.15
CA PRO A 447 16.89 -18.55 -12.59
C PRO A 447 17.76 -18.12 -11.41
N GLY A 448 18.38 -16.93 -11.47
CA GLY A 448 19.16 -16.35 -10.37
C GLY A 448 18.29 -16.07 -9.14
N PHE A 449 17.12 -15.48 -9.36
CA PHE A 449 16.14 -15.23 -8.29
C PHE A 449 15.66 -16.53 -7.63
N VAL A 450 15.34 -17.58 -8.41
CA VAL A 450 14.96 -18.92 -7.91
C VAL A 450 16.08 -19.53 -7.07
N ALA A 451 17.32 -19.46 -7.55
CA ALA A 451 18.47 -20.02 -6.82
C ALA A 451 18.63 -19.32 -5.45
N ARG A 452 18.49 -17.98 -5.41
CA ARG A 452 18.57 -17.22 -4.17
C ARG A 452 17.39 -17.49 -3.24
N ALA A 453 16.17 -17.56 -3.76
CA ALA A 453 14.98 -17.90 -2.98
C ALA A 453 15.12 -19.26 -2.28
N ARG A 454 15.63 -20.29 -2.99
CA ARG A 454 15.94 -21.61 -2.40
C ARG A 454 16.96 -21.54 -1.27
N GLN A 455 18.01 -20.70 -1.41
CA GLN A 455 18.98 -20.49 -0.34
C GLN A 455 18.35 -19.84 0.89
N LEU A 456 17.46 -18.85 0.70
CA LEU A 456 16.73 -18.22 1.78
C LEU A 456 15.73 -19.19 2.42
N ALA A 457 15.03 -20.01 1.64
CA ALA A 457 14.14 -21.05 2.15
C ALA A 457 14.86 -22.07 3.05
N ALA A 458 16.03 -22.54 2.60
CA ALA A 458 16.84 -23.48 3.37
C ALA A 458 17.33 -22.92 4.71
N ARG A 459 17.46 -21.58 4.85
CA ARG A 459 17.95 -20.93 6.05
C ARG A 459 16.85 -20.39 6.95
N HIS A 460 15.75 -19.89 6.35
CA HIS A 460 14.75 -19.08 7.02
C HIS A 460 13.33 -19.65 6.92
N GLY A 461 13.15 -20.81 6.23
CA GLY A 461 11.88 -21.53 6.16
C GLY A 461 11.06 -21.26 4.90
N ASP A 462 9.93 -21.96 4.81
CA ASP A 462 9.14 -22.16 3.59
C ASP A 462 8.50 -20.89 3.02
N ARG A 463 8.44 -19.80 3.77
CA ARG A 463 7.96 -18.51 3.27
C ARG A 463 8.78 -17.98 2.08
N PHE A 464 10.02 -18.48 1.90
CA PHE A 464 10.89 -18.17 0.77
C PHE A 464 10.85 -19.23 -0.35
N THR A 465 10.02 -20.26 -0.23
CA THR A 465 9.90 -21.29 -1.27
C THR A 465 9.35 -20.70 -2.55
N PRO A 466 10.07 -20.86 -3.70
CA PRO A 466 9.61 -20.36 -4.98
C PRO A 466 8.26 -20.96 -5.40
N PRO A 467 7.25 -20.14 -5.79
CA PRO A 467 5.97 -20.60 -6.32
C PRO A 467 6.13 -21.38 -7.64
N ALA A 468 5.16 -22.23 -7.97
CA ALA A 468 5.21 -23.06 -9.18
C ALA A 468 5.23 -22.21 -10.46
N LEU A 469 4.50 -21.10 -10.50
CA LEU A 469 4.51 -20.15 -11.62
C LEU A 469 5.91 -19.60 -11.89
N LEU A 470 6.66 -19.23 -10.84
CA LEU A 470 8.03 -18.73 -10.96
C LEU A 470 8.97 -19.80 -11.52
N LEU A 471 8.88 -21.03 -10.99
CA LEU A 471 9.71 -22.15 -11.44
C LEU A 471 9.46 -22.44 -12.92
N SER A 472 8.19 -22.53 -13.32
CA SER A 472 7.78 -22.79 -14.68
C SER A 472 8.27 -21.72 -15.67
N LYS A 473 8.15 -20.43 -15.30
CA LYS A 473 8.68 -19.33 -16.14
C LYS A 473 10.21 -19.36 -16.24
N ALA A 474 10.89 -19.60 -15.14
CA ALA A 474 12.35 -19.71 -15.12
C ALA A 474 12.86 -20.86 -16.02
N GLU A 475 12.19 -22.02 -16.00
CA GLU A 475 12.52 -23.16 -16.86
C GLU A 475 12.31 -22.87 -18.36
N ARG A 476 11.28 -22.09 -18.70
CA ARG A 476 11.00 -21.70 -20.09
C ARG A 476 11.81 -20.49 -20.57
N GLY A 477 12.61 -19.86 -19.71
CA GLY A 477 13.33 -18.63 -20.05
C GLY A 477 12.42 -17.42 -20.29
N GLU A 478 11.23 -17.43 -19.68
CA GLU A 478 10.26 -16.33 -19.75
C GLU A 478 10.52 -15.29 -18.65
N THR A 479 9.89 -14.12 -18.81
CA THR A 479 9.82 -13.05 -17.80
C THR A 479 8.37 -12.80 -17.40
N PHE A 480 8.16 -12.01 -16.35
CA PHE A 480 6.83 -11.48 -16.00
C PHE A 480 6.52 -10.28 -16.88
N THR A 481 5.58 -10.44 -17.79
CA THR A 481 5.08 -9.39 -18.70
C THR A 481 3.59 -9.59 -18.93
N ASP A 482 2.85 -8.50 -19.11
CA ASP A 482 1.49 -8.56 -19.63
C ASP A 482 1.53 -8.94 -21.12
N ALA A 483 0.54 -9.70 -21.60
CA ALA A 483 0.44 -10.18 -22.97
C ALA A 483 0.06 -9.06 -23.96
#